data_809df54271f10f2541c5675ffcfe3ef8
#
_entry.id   809df54271f10f2541c5675ffcfe3ef8
#
_cell.length_a   1.000
_cell.length_b   1.000
_cell.length_c   1.000
_cell.angle_alpha   90.00
_cell.angle_beta   90.00
_cell.angle_gamma   90.00
#
_symmetry.space_group_name_H-M   'P 1'
#
loop_
_entity.id
_entity.type
_entity.pdbx_description
1 polymer ?
#
loop_
_entity_poly.entity_id
_entity_poly.type
_entity_poly.pdbx_seq_one_letter_code
_entity_poly.pdbx_strand_id
1 'polypeptide(L)'
;MGRTIGVMAAEHVAVGVVEGDRIAGAVRVFPETGSAADSLRDMPADEIAQSIRRQVQLAAEGGEVTALGVGVPGVILDGAVAESPNLQQMKGLNLQAALTEAFPSAAVRVLNDADALAAGIAATRGELDRLVRVWWLGTGIGYGRYPWVPGMGEGGHCVVTLDPKERFCGCGGVGHLEGIMGHRAMRLRFLDLEPEETFENAGQGDERCRSFVRLWHRALAGGTATSIHFDGPGKFYISGPNAKFVDSALLNQYLHEMVKMSPLQGSFLEVLPTTDQVAIIGAAVSAARAPRS
;
A
#
# COMPACT_ATOMS: atom_id res chain seq x y z
N MET A 1 -13.44 -22.53 -17.69
CA MET A 1 -13.76 -21.63 -16.55
C MET A 1 -13.07 -20.30 -16.77
N GLY A 2 -13.77 -19.20 -16.51
CA GLY A 2 -13.17 -17.87 -16.60
C GLY A 2 -12.11 -17.68 -15.52
N ARG A 3 -11.01 -16.96 -15.83
CA ARG A 3 -9.91 -16.70 -14.89
C ARG A 3 -10.07 -15.33 -14.24
N THR A 4 -9.88 -15.28 -12.93
CA THR A 4 -9.73 -14.04 -12.17
C THR A 4 -8.24 -13.80 -11.93
N ILE A 5 -7.74 -12.65 -12.35
CA ILE A 5 -6.31 -12.33 -12.33
C ILE A 5 -6.07 -11.07 -11.53
N GLY A 6 -5.09 -11.12 -10.65
CA GLY A 6 -4.56 -9.97 -9.94
C GLY A 6 -3.16 -9.61 -10.40
N VAL A 7 -2.89 -8.32 -10.44
CA VAL A 7 -1.61 -7.75 -10.84
C VAL A 7 -1.17 -6.71 -9.80
N MET A 8 0.10 -6.73 -9.45
CA MET A 8 0.77 -5.63 -8.78
C MET A 8 1.84 -5.07 -9.71
N ALA A 9 1.82 -3.77 -9.96
CA ALA A 9 2.79 -3.08 -10.81
C ALA A 9 3.32 -1.84 -10.07
N ALA A 10 4.32 -2.05 -9.22
CA ALA A 10 5.00 -1.03 -8.43
C ALA A 10 6.51 -0.97 -8.80
N GLU A 11 7.34 -1.78 -8.20
CA GLU A 11 8.77 -1.91 -8.56
C GLU A 11 8.97 -2.84 -9.76
N HIS A 12 8.12 -3.85 -9.86
CA HIS A 12 8.05 -4.84 -10.92
C HIS A 12 6.58 -5.21 -11.20
N VAL A 13 6.32 -5.98 -12.25
CA VAL A 13 4.99 -6.52 -12.53
C VAL A 13 4.90 -7.94 -11.95
N ALA A 14 4.03 -8.14 -10.97
CA ALA A 14 3.73 -9.45 -10.41
C ALA A 14 2.28 -9.83 -10.73
N VAL A 15 2.06 -11.02 -11.29
CA VAL A 15 0.75 -11.48 -11.78
C VAL A 15 0.42 -12.86 -11.22
N GLY A 16 -0.79 -13.02 -10.73
CA GLY A 16 -1.30 -14.31 -10.24
C GLY A 16 -2.73 -14.57 -10.66
N VAL A 17 -3.03 -15.83 -10.97
CA VAL A 17 -4.40 -16.33 -11.06
C VAL A 17 -4.92 -16.52 -9.65
N VAL A 18 -6.13 -16.07 -9.38
CA VAL A 18 -6.74 -16.11 -8.05
C VAL A 18 -8.01 -16.95 -8.07
N GLU A 19 -8.09 -17.89 -7.14
CA GLU A 19 -9.27 -18.71 -6.89
C GLU A 19 -9.73 -18.50 -5.44
N GLY A 20 -10.87 -17.80 -5.30
CA GLY A 20 -11.35 -17.39 -3.98
C GLY A 20 -10.43 -16.40 -3.32
N ASP A 21 -9.75 -16.83 -2.27
CA ASP A 21 -8.86 -16.04 -1.40
C ASP A 21 -7.37 -16.44 -1.51
N ARG A 22 -7.00 -17.16 -2.54
CA ARG A 22 -5.63 -17.68 -2.70
C ARG A 22 -5.14 -17.65 -4.15
N ILE A 23 -3.82 -17.64 -4.30
CA ILE A 23 -3.17 -17.78 -5.61
C ILE A 23 -3.29 -19.21 -6.10
N ALA A 24 -3.73 -19.40 -7.34
CA ALA A 24 -3.73 -20.67 -8.04
C ALA A 24 -2.45 -20.79 -8.89
N GLY A 25 -1.57 -21.67 -8.48
CA GLY A 25 -0.29 -21.89 -9.15
C GLY A 25 0.80 -20.90 -8.73
N ALA A 26 1.72 -20.59 -9.64
CA ALA A 26 2.85 -19.70 -9.39
C ALA A 26 2.52 -18.25 -9.72
N VAL A 27 3.05 -17.31 -8.93
CA VAL A 27 3.10 -15.89 -9.29
C VAL A 27 4.16 -15.69 -10.37
N ARG A 28 3.78 -15.02 -11.45
CA ARG A 28 4.72 -14.59 -12.49
C ARG A 28 5.26 -13.22 -12.15
N VAL A 29 6.55 -13.04 -12.30
CA VAL A 29 7.22 -11.75 -12.05
C VAL A 29 7.93 -11.31 -13.32
N PHE A 30 7.84 -10.04 -13.67
CA PHE A 30 8.54 -9.46 -14.81
C PHE A 30 9.33 -8.22 -14.34
N PRO A 31 10.62 -8.14 -14.69
CA PRO A 31 11.43 -9.13 -15.41
C PRO A 31 11.68 -10.41 -14.59
N GLU A 32 11.87 -11.55 -15.30
CA GLU A 32 12.03 -12.87 -14.67
C GLU A 32 13.40 -13.05 -13.99
N THR A 33 14.42 -12.27 -14.40
CA THR A 33 15.79 -12.40 -13.91
C THR A 33 16.44 -11.04 -13.64
N GLY A 34 17.34 -10.99 -12.70
CA GLY A 34 18.12 -9.80 -12.35
C GLY A 34 17.56 -9.07 -11.13
N SER A 35 18.08 -7.90 -10.84
CA SER A 35 17.51 -7.01 -9.83
C SER A 35 16.18 -6.47 -10.33
N ALA A 36 15.11 -7.18 -10.04
CA ALA A 36 13.75 -6.77 -10.39
C ALA A 36 13.31 -5.51 -9.61
N ALA A 37 14.08 -5.11 -8.61
CA ALA A 37 13.87 -3.89 -7.87
C ALA A 37 13.91 -2.69 -8.82
N ASP A 38 12.87 -1.88 -8.78
CA ASP A 38 12.70 -0.64 -9.56
C ASP A 38 12.74 -0.80 -11.09
N SER A 39 12.46 -1.99 -11.62
CA SER A 39 12.51 -2.23 -13.08
C SER A 39 11.49 -1.40 -13.87
N LEU A 40 10.39 -0.96 -13.23
CA LEU A 40 9.38 -0.12 -13.87
C LEU A 40 9.71 1.37 -13.83
N ARG A 41 10.65 1.80 -13.02
CA ARG A 41 10.92 3.21 -12.75
C ARG A 41 11.31 3.99 -14.00
N ASP A 42 12.16 3.39 -14.85
CA ASP A 42 12.68 4.01 -16.07
C ASP A 42 11.93 3.53 -17.32
N MET A 43 10.92 2.67 -17.17
CA MET A 43 10.14 2.11 -18.28
C MET A 43 9.05 3.12 -18.70
N PRO A 44 8.88 3.41 -20.00
CA PRO A 44 7.79 4.23 -20.50
C PRO A 44 6.41 3.69 -20.12
N ALA A 45 5.43 4.58 -19.93
CA ALA A 45 4.10 4.22 -19.45
C ALA A 45 3.35 3.20 -20.33
N ASP A 46 3.49 3.35 -21.65
CA ASP A 46 2.90 2.44 -22.62
C ASP A 46 3.58 1.05 -22.59
N GLU A 47 4.88 0.99 -22.34
CA GLU A 47 5.60 -0.27 -22.16
C GLU A 47 5.19 -0.97 -20.85
N ILE A 48 4.93 -0.22 -19.77
CA ILE A 48 4.37 -0.77 -18.52
C ILE A 48 3.00 -1.40 -18.81
N ALA A 49 2.10 -0.68 -19.49
CA ALA A 49 0.77 -1.18 -19.83
C ALA A 49 0.85 -2.43 -20.73
N GLN A 50 1.74 -2.45 -21.74
CA GLN A 50 1.98 -3.60 -22.59
C GLN A 50 2.56 -4.79 -21.81
N SER A 51 3.47 -4.54 -20.88
CA SER A 51 4.04 -5.58 -20.01
C SER A 51 2.99 -6.21 -19.12
N ILE A 52 2.13 -5.40 -18.50
CA ILE A 52 0.98 -5.89 -17.73
C ILE A 52 0.09 -6.78 -18.62
N ARG A 53 -0.33 -6.28 -19.79
CA ARG A 53 -1.15 -7.05 -20.73
C ARG A 53 -0.50 -8.39 -21.10
N ARG A 54 0.78 -8.38 -21.44
CA ARG A 54 1.52 -9.59 -21.81
C ARG A 54 1.59 -10.59 -20.67
N GLN A 55 1.90 -10.15 -19.46
CA GLN A 55 1.99 -11.04 -18.30
C GLN A 55 0.63 -11.63 -17.92
N VAL A 56 -0.45 -10.86 -18.04
CA VAL A 56 -1.82 -11.34 -17.85
C VAL A 56 -2.17 -12.42 -18.88
N GLN A 57 -1.85 -12.22 -20.17
CA GLN A 57 -2.08 -13.22 -21.21
C GLN A 57 -1.32 -14.53 -20.95
N LEU A 58 -0.06 -14.40 -20.51
CA LEU A 58 0.75 -15.56 -20.15
C LEU A 58 0.18 -16.30 -18.92
N ALA A 59 -0.26 -15.57 -17.90
CA ALA A 59 -0.89 -16.16 -16.70
C ALA A 59 -2.25 -16.81 -17.01
N ALA A 60 -2.99 -16.25 -17.98
CA ALA A 60 -4.25 -16.83 -18.42
C ALA A 60 -4.11 -18.16 -19.15
N GLU A 61 -2.94 -18.50 -19.72
CA GLU A 61 -2.67 -19.76 -20.44
C GLU A 61 -3.74 -20.11 -21.50
N GLY A 62 -4.22 -19.10 -22.23
CA GLY A 62 -5.29 -19.23 -23.22
C GLY A 62 -6.70 -19.30 -22.61
N GLY A 63 -6.86 -19.28 -21.30
CA GLY A 63 -8.17 -19.16 -20.65
C GLY A 63 -8.76 -17.77 -20.78
N GLU A 64 -10.10 -17.68 -20.79
CA GLU A 64 -10.80 -16.39 -20.80
C GLU A 64 -10.59 -15.63 -19.47
N VAL A 65 -10.15 -14.37 -19.53
CA VAL A 65 -10.06 -13.50 -18.36
C VAL A 65 -11.43 -12.87 -18.11
N THR A 66 -12.03 -13.16 -16.96
CA THR A 66 -13.37 -12.65 -16.59
C THR A 66 -13.33 -11.54 -15.55
N ALA A 67 -12.22 -11.45 -14.79
CA ALA A 67 -11.95 -10.33 -13.90
C ALA A 67 -10.44 -10.05 -13.87
N LEU A 68 -10.07 -8.77 -13.94
CA LEU A 68 -8.69 -8.31 -13.92
C LEU A 68 -8.55 -7.11 -12.97
N GLY A 69 -7.88 -7.32 -11.85
CA GLY A 69 -7.53 -6.25 -10.91
C GLY A 69 -6.07 -5.89 -11.00
N VAL A 70 -5.76 -4.59 -10.99
CA VAL A 70 -4.39 -4.08 -11.08
C VAL A 70 -4.15 -3.06 -9.99
N GLY A 71 -3.20 -3.33 -9.09
CA GLY A 71 -2.71 -2.38 -8.09
C GLY A 71 -1.48 -1.65 -8.62
N VAL A 72 -1.51 -0.31 -8.56
CA VAL A 72 -0.39 0.56 -8.94
C VAL A 72 -0.17 1.64 -7.88
N PRO A 73 1.06 2.14 -7.69
CA PRO A 73 1.30 3.22 -6.73
C PRO A 73 0.70 4.54 -7.21
N GLY A 74 0.14 5.31 -6.29
CA GLY A 74 -0.36 6.67 -6.53
C GLY A 74 -1.89 6.80 -6.47
N VAL A 75 -2.36 7.98 -6.85
CA VAL A 75 -3.77 8.35 -6.82
C VAL A 75 -4.47 7.89 -8.10
N ILE A 76 -5.50 7.07 -7.96
CA ILE A 76 -6.28 6.54 -9.07
C ILE A 76 -7.65 7.22 -9.09
N LEU A 77 -7.95 7.90 -10.20
CA LEU A 77 -9.25 8.54 -10.44
C LEU A 77 -9.84 8.01 -11.75
N ASP A 78 -11.05 7.48 -11.69
CA ASP A 78 -11.79 6.95 -12.85
C ASP A 78 -10.94 5.98 -13.72
N GLY A 79 -10.13 5.16 -13.07
CA GLY A 79 -9.25 4.19 -13.72
C GLY A 79 -7.97 4.78 -14.34
N ALA A 80 -7.77 6.09 -14.23
CA ALA A 80 -6.55 6.78 -14.66
C ALA A 80 -5.62 7.03 -13.46
N VAL A 81 -4.31 6.94 -13.73
CA VAL A 81 -3.27 7.33 -12.76
C VAL A 81 -3.20 8.87 -12.75
N ALA A 82 -3.89 9.49 -11.79
CA ALA A 82 -3.94 10.95 -11.66
C ALA A 82 -2.59 11.52 -11.17
N GLU A 83 -1.95 10.81 -10.25
CA GLU A 83 -0.64 11.16 -9.71
C GLU A 83 0.09 9.88 -9.26
N SER A 84 1.39 9.79 -9.50
CA SER A 84 2.21 8.68 -9.00
C SER A 84 3.64 9.15 -8.70
N PRO A 85 4.00 9.38 -7.43
CA PRO A 85 5.35 9.81 -7.08
C PRO A 85 6.44 8.81 -7.47
N ASN A 86 6.12 7.51 -7.44
CA ASN A 86 7.07 6.42 -7.70
C ASN A 86 7.18 6.08 -9.20
N LEU A 87 6.10 6.27 -9.97
CA LEU A 87 6.02 6.00 -11.42
C LEU A 87 5.46 7.23 -12.14
N GLN A 88 6.21 8.33 -12.12
CA GLN A 88 5.77 9.64 -12.64
C GLN A 88 5.35 9.60 -14.10
N GLN A 89 5.99 8.74 -14.90
CA GLN A 89 5.66 8.55 -16.32
C GLN A 89 4.24 8.03 -16.52
N MET A 90 3.63 7.35 -15.55
CA MET A 90 2.25 6.86 -15.66
C MET A 90 1.19 7.94 -15.45
N LYS A 91 1.57 9.13 -15.01
CA LYS A 91 0.63 10.24 -14.78
C LYS A 91 -0.18 10.56 -16.03
N GLY A 92 -1.50 10.56 -15.90
CA GLY A 92 -2.44 10.80 -16.99
C GLY A 92 -2.81 9.56 -17.82
N LEU A 93 -2.13 8.42 -17.63
CA LEU A 93 -2.50 7.18 -18.32
C LEU A 93 -3.81 6.63 -17.75
N ASN A 94 -4.84 6.46 -18.58
CA ASN A 94 -6.01 5.69 -18.23
C ASN A 94 -5.74 4.20 -18.42
N LEU A 95 -5.07 3.61 -17.43
CA LEU A 95 -4.68 2.20 -17.46
C LEU A 95 -5.90 1.27 -17.50
N GLN A 96 -6.98 1.62 -16.81
CA GLN A 96 -8.20 0.81 -16.80
C GLN A 96 -8.83 0.74 -18.20
N ALA A 97 -8.92 1.86 -18.92
CA ALA A 97 -9.46 1.88 -20.29
C ALA A 97 -8.58 1.03 -21.22
N ALA A 98 -7.26 1.19 -21.17
CA ALA A 98 -6.32 0.42 -22.00
C ALA A 98 -6.42 -1.10 -21.74
N LEU A 99 -6.61 -1.51 -20.49
CA LEU A 99 -6.78 -2.92 -20.15
C LEU A 99 -8.18 -3.45 -20.48
N THR A 100 -9.22 -2.62 -20.37
CA THR A 100 -10.59 -3.00 -20.79
C THR A 100 -10.65 -3.25 -22.29
N GLU A 101 -9.98 -2.42 -23.10
CA GLU A 101 -9.85 -2.68 -24.54
C GLU A 101 -9.13 -3.99 -24.84
N ALA A 102 -8.07 -4.29 -24.07
CA ALA A 102 -7.29 -5.53 -24.27
C ALA A 102 -8.00 -6.80 -23.79
N PHE A 103 -8.89 -6.68 -22.81
CA PHE A 103 -9.64 -7.81 -22.19
C PHE A 103 -11.14 -7.48 -22.11
N PRO A 104 -11.86 -7.43 -23.25
CA PRO A 104 -13.23 -6.93 -23.32
C PRO A 104 -14.25 -7.79 -22.56
N SER A 105 -13.95 -9.06 -22.28
CA SER A 105 -14.80 -9.95 -21.46
C SER A 105 -14.57 -9.77 -19.95
N ALA A 106 -13.51 -9.04 -19.54
CA ALA A 106 -13.14 -8.91 -18.14
C ALA A 106 -13.78 -7.71 -17.47
N ALA A 107 -14.22 -7.88 -16.23
CA ALA A 107 -14.40 -6.76 -15.32
C ALA A 107 -13.01 -6.25 -14.92
N VAL A 108 -12.62 -5.09 -15.44
CA VAL A 108 -11.29 -4.50 -15.16
C VAL A 108 -11.38 -3.46 -14.07
N ARG A 109 -10.48 -3.52 -13.09
CA ARG A 109 -10.34 -2.48 -12.06
C ARG A 109 -8.88 -2.15 -11.81
N VAL A 110 -8.58 -0.85 -11.83
CA VAL A 110 -7.29 -0.31 -11.39
C VAL A 110 -7.50 0.40 -10.06
N LEU A 111 -6.61 0.17 -9.09
CA LEU A 111 -6.68 0.74 -7.75
C LEU A 111 -5.27 1.04 -7.22
N ASN A 112 -5.20 1.81 -6.15
CA ASN A 112 -3.94 2.04 -5.46
C ASN A 112 -3.38 0.73 -4.88
N ASP A 113 -2.07 0.57 -4.84
CA ASP A 113 -1.38 -0.63 -4.35
C ASP A 113 -1.67 -0.94 -2.87
N ALA A 114 -1.76 0.07 -2.02
CA ALA A 114 -2.13 -0.11 -0.62
C ALA A 114 -3.62 -0.51 -0.45
N ASP A 115 -4.52 -0.01 -1.31
CA ASP A 115 -5.92 -0.46 -1.32
C ASP A 115 -6.04 -1.92 -1.81
N ALA A 116 -5.23 -2.31 -2.79
CA ALA A 116 -5.13 -3.71 -3.20
C ALA A 116 -4.66 -4.59 -2.03
N LEU A 117 -3.66 -4.15 -1.28
CA LEU A 117 -3.19 -4.85 -0.08
C LEU A 117 -4.30 -4.96 0.98
N ALA A 118 -5.03 -3.87 1.27
CA ALA A 118 -6.14 -3.88 2.22
C ALA A 118 -7.25 -4.86 1.81
N ALA A 119 -7.61 -4.89 0.53
CA ALA A 119 -8.59 -5.83 -0.02
C ALA A 119 -8.11 -7.29 0.07
N GLY A 120 -6.82 -7.53 -0.16
CA GLY A 120 -6.21 -8.85 -0.02
C GLY A 120 -6.19 -9.35 1.42
N ILE A 121 -5.87 -8.48 2.36
CA ILE A 121 -5.96 -8.79 3.80
C ILE A 121 -7.41 -9.12 4.18
N ALA A 122 -8.37 -8.30 3.73
CA ALA A 122 -9.78 -8.56 3.97
C ALA A 122 -10.23 -9.92 3.41
N ALA A 123 -9.80 -10.27 2.20
CA ALA A 123 -10.12 -11.54 1.57
C ALA A 123 -9.51 -12.74 2.31
N THR A 124 -8.20 -12.71 2.54
CA THR A 124 -7.45 -13.83 3.15
C THR A 124 -7.77 -14.04 4.64
N ARG A 125 -8.35 -13.02 5.29
CA ARG A 125 -8.79 -13.08 6.70
C ARG A 125 -10.29 -13.33 6.85
N GLY A 126 -11.05 -13.45 5.74
CA GLY A 126 -12.50 -13.59 5.81
C GLY A 126 -13.23 -12.36 6.35
N GLU A 127 -12.69 -11.16 6.07
CA GLU A 127 -13.17 -9.87 6.59
C GLU A 127 -13.74 -8.96 5.50
N LEU A 128 -14.20 -9.53 4.39
CA LEU A 128 -14.75 -8.77 3.25
C LEU A 128 -16.07 -8.03 3.57
N ASP A 129 -16.63 -8.20 4.75
CA ASP A 129 -17.79 -7.49 5.30
C ASP A 129 -17.43 -6.40 6.31
N ARG A 130 -16.13 -6.15 6.52
CA ARG A 130 -15.61 -5.24 7.54
C ARG A 130 -14.73 -4.15 6.96
N LEU A 131 -14.59 -3.06 7.73
CA LEU A 131 -13.60 -2.03 7.45
C LEU A 131 -12.22 -2.53 7.87
N VAL A 132 -11.36 -2.76 6.86
CA VAL A 132 -9.94 -3.11 7.01
C VAL A 132 -9.11 -1.94 6.53
N ARG A 133 -8.07 -1.58 7.27
CA ARG A 133 -7.11 -0.53 6.92
C ARG A 133 -5.69 -1.06 7.05
N VAL A 134 -4.81 -0.59 6.19
CA VAL A 134 -3.40 -1.00 6.22
C VAL A 134 -2.49 0.22 6.13
N TRP A 135 -1.47 0.22 6.96
CA TRP A 135 -0.30 1.08 6.83
C TRP A 135 0.82 0.31 6.16
N TRP A 136 1.28 0.80 5.03
CA TRP A 136 2.50 0.32 4.37
C TRP A 136 3.68 1.18 4.80
N LEU A 137 4.65 0.59 5.51
CA LEU A 137 5.82 1.28 6.03
C LEU A 137 7.04 0.93 5.16
N GLY A 138 7.37 1.80 4.21
CA GLY A 138 8.45 1.60 3.25
C GLY A 138 9.31 2.85 3.04
N THR A 139 9.75 3.07 1.80
CA THR A 139 10.45 4.29 1.36
C THR A 139 9.60 5.52 1.64
N GLY A 140 8.31 5.46 1.25
CA GLY A 140 7.24 6.32 1.71
C GLY A 140 6.30 5.59 2.67
N ILE A 141 5.18 6.24 3.00
CA ILE A 141 4.12 5.67 3.84
C ILE A 141 2.82 5.58 3.04
N GLY A 142 2.41 4.36 2.74
CA GLY A 142 1.12 4.07 2.10
C GLY A 142 0.01 3.87 3.12
N TYR A 143 -1.21 4.19 2.71
CA TYR A 143 -2.42 3.92 3.47
C TYR A 143 -3.46 3.32 2.54
N GLY A 144 -3.93 2.14 2.84
CA GLY A 144 -4.99 1.48 2.09
C GLY A 144 -6.19 1.16 2.97
N ARG A 145 -7.36 1.10 2.35
CA ARG A 145 -8.60 0.71 3.01
C ARG A 145 -9.45 -0.22 2.16
N TYR A 146 -10.18 -1.09 2.84
CA TYR A 146 -11.23 -1.91 2.25
C TYR A 146 -12.49 -1.80 3.13
N PRO A 147 -13.70 -1.57 2.60
CA PRO A 147 -13.99 -1.32 1.18
C PRO A 147 -13.26 -0.07 0.64
N TRP A 148 -12.84 -0.16 -0.62
CA TRP A 148 -12.19 0.95 -1.31
C TRP A 148 -13.16 2.12 -1.53
N VAL A 149 -12.62 3.35 -1.48
CA VAL A 149 -13.38 4.58 -1.74
C VAL A 149 -12.67 5.37 -2.83
N PRO A 150 -13.34 5.73 -3.93
CA PRO A 150 -12.74 6.48 -5.03
C PRO A 150 -12.10 7.79 -4.58
N GLY A 151 -10.91 8.09 -5.11
CA GLY A 151 -10.23 9.37 -4.94
C GLY A 151 -9.65 9.64 -3.56
N MET A 152 -9.58 8.66 -2.70
CA MET A 152 -9.06 8.78 -1.33
C MET A 152 -7.90 7.82 -1.11
N GLY A 153 -6.99 8.14 -0.19
CA GLY A 153 -6.03 7.15 0.24
C GLY A 153 -4.61 7.63 0.58
N GLU A 154 -4.28 8.89 0.39
CA GLU A 154 -2.93 9.44 0.68
C GLU A 154 -2.70 9.71 2.18
N GLY A 155 -3.00 8.70 3.03
CA GLY A 155 -2.86 8.83 4.48
C GLY A 155 -1.43 9.05 4.97
N GLY A 156 -0.42 8.65 4.20
CA GLY A 156 0.98 8.98 4.49
C GLY A 156 1.27 10.49 4.51
N HIS A 157 0.43 11.28 3.85
CA HIS A 157 0.53 12.74 3.82
C HIS A 157 -0.38 13.42 4.86
N CYS A 158 -1.03 12.70 5.76
CA CYS A 158 -1.76 13.32 6.86
C CYS A 158 -0.80 14.09 7.78
N VAL A 159 -1.24 15.27 8.24
CA VAL A 159 -0.47 16.12 9.15
C VAL A 159 -0.56 15.54 10.57
N VAL A 160 0.57 15.13 11.12
CA VAL A 160 0.67 14.54 12.48
C VAL A 160 1.44 15.44 13.44
N THR A 161 2.00 16.54 12.96
CA THR A 161 2.65 17.56 13.78
C THR A 161 2.55 18.94 13.11
N LEU A 162 2.48 19.97 13.94
CA LEU A 162 2.49 21.37 13.49
C LEU A 162 3.89 22.03 13.59
N ASP A 163 4.93 21.25 13.93
CA ASP A 163 6.30 21.77 13.97
C ASP A 163 6.74 22.17 12.54
N PRO A 164 7.04 23.46 12.27
CA PRO A 164 7.43 23.91 10.95
C PRO A 164 8.80 23.36 10.49
N LYS A 165 9.56 22.73 11.37
CA LYS A 165 10.83 22.06 11.05
C LYS A 165 10.64 20.68 10.42
N GLU A 166 9.46 20.08 10.55
CA GLU A 166 9.14 18.77 10.00
C GLU A 166 8.83 18.85 8.49
N ARG A 167 9.89 18.98 7.67
CA ARG A 167 9.85 19.18 6.21
C ARG A 167 10.53 18.09 5.41
N PHE A 168 10.57 16.86 5.93
CA PHE A 168 11.29 15.76 5.30
C PHE A 168 10.44 14.93 4.32
N CYS A 169 9.13 15.24 4.19
CA CYS A 169 8.28 14.56 3.21
C CYS A 169 8.68 14.91 1.77
N GLY A 170 8.70 13.90 0.91
CA GLY A 170 9.08 14.05 -0.51
C GLY A 170 8.18 14.98 -1.32
N CYS A 171 6.92 15.17 -0.91
CA CYS A 171 5.99 16.08 -1.57
C CYS A 171 6.20 17.56 -1.19
N GLY A 172 7.10 17.88 -0.23
CA GLY A 172 7.35 19.23 0.27
C GLY A 172 6.37 19.72 1.35
N GLY A 173 5.35 18.92 1.69
CA GLY A 173 4.41 19.24 2.77
C GLY A 173 5.07 19.19 4.16
N VAL A 174 4.53 20.00 5.08
CA VAL A 174 5.05 20.15 6.44
C VAL A 174 4.25 19.28 7.40
N GLY A 175 4.96 18.61 8.31
CA GLY A 175 4.34 17.81 9.37
C GLY A 175 3.66 16.52 8.93
N HIS A 176 3.93 16.06 7.72
CA HIS A 176 3.38 14.84 7.18
C HIS A 176 3.93 13.59 7.89
N LEU A 177 3.07 12.59 8.06
CA LEU A 177 3.43 11.29 8.63
C LEU A 177 4.65 10.67 7.92
N GLU A 178 4.65 10.68 6.59
CA GLU A 178 5.77 10.19 5.77
C GLU A 178 7.08 10.93 6.05
N GLY A 179 7.03 12.26 6.31
CA GLY A 179 8.20 13.06 6.66
C GLY A 179 8.84 12.67 8.00
N ILE A 180 8.15 11.89 8.83
CA ILE A 180 8.68 11.35 10.07
C ILE A 180 9.08 9.88 9.90
N MET A 181 8.25 9.09 9.22
CA MET A 181 8.32 7.64 9.25
C MET A 181 8.94 7.00 8.02
N GLY A 182 8.88 7.65 6.87
CA GLY A 182 9.41 7.10 5.62
C GLY A 182 10.92 6.85 5.70
N HIS A 183 11.38 5.75 5.11
CA HIS A 183 12.80 5.39 5.11
C HIS A 183 13.69 6.53 4.60
N ARG A 184 13.27 7.16 3.49
CA ARG A 184 13.97 8.34 2.94
C ARG A 184 14.02 9.50 3.94
N ALA A 185 12.92 9.79 4.63
CA ALA A 185 12.86 10.88 5.61
C ALA A 185 13.74 10.61 6.83
N MET A 186 13.81 9.36 7.28
CA MET A 186 14.72 8.93 8.36
C MET A 186 16.18 9.18 7.99
N ARG A 187 16.60 8.80 6.78
CA ARG A 187 17.97 9.05 6.30
C ARG A 187 18.31 10.54 6.16
N LEU A 188 17.34 11.37 5.80
CA LEU A 188 17.54 12.83 5.75
C LEU A 188 17.65 13.45 7.15
N ARG A 189 17.04 12.84 8.16
CA ARG A 189 17.08 13.28 9.55
C ARG A 189 18.35 12.84 10.28
N PHE A 190 18.83 11.65 9.97
CA PHE A 190 20.04 11.05 10.55
C PHE A 190 21.06 10.84 9.43
N LEU A 191 21.83 11.89 9.12
CA LEU A 191 22.83 11.83 8.06
C LEU A 191 24.03 10.92 8.39
N ASP A 192 24.17 10.58 9.66
CA ASP A 192 25.24 9.77 10.26
C ASP A 192 24.83 8.34 10.60
N LEU A 193 23.54 7.98 10.44
CA LEU A 193 23.01 6.66 10.79
C LEU A 193 22.02 6.17 9.72
N GLU A 194 22.05 4.88 9.44
CA GLU A 194 20.97 4.23 8.72
C GLU A 194 19.73 4.05 9.65
N PRO A 195 18.53 3.89 9.09
CA PRO A 195 17.32 3.69 9.90
C PRO A 195 17.44 2.53 10.89
N GLU A 196 18.02 1.40 10.48
CA GLU A 196 18.26 0.25 11.34
C GLU A 196 19.12 0.60 12.54
N GLU A 197 20.23 1.29 12.31
CA GLU A 197 21.16 1.74 13.36
C GLU A 197 20.49 2.71 14.33
N THR A 198 19.58 3.56 13.82
CA THR A 198 18.82 4.49 14.67
C THR A 198 17.96 3.73 15.68
N PHE A 199 17.27 2.66 15.25
CA PHE A 199 16.45 1.84 16.15
C PHE A 199 17.31 0.98 17.10
N GLU A 200 18.42 0.43 16.62
CA GLU A 200 19.38 -0.33 17.44
C GLU A 200 20.00 0.55 18.53
N ASN A 201 20.50 1.74 18.17
CA ASN A 201 21.11 2.68 19.11
C ASN A 201 20.11 3.18 20.15
N ALA A 202 18.84 3.35 19.77
CA ALA A 202 17.77 3.64 20.74
C ALA A 202 17.64 2.53 21.79
N GLY A 203 17.69 1.26 21.37
CA GLY A 203 17.71 0.10 22.24
C GLY A 203 18.91 0.08 23.18
N GLN A 204 20.09 0.53 22.71
CA GLN A 204 21.34 0.61 23.48
C GLN A 204 21.42 1.82 24.41
N GLY A 205 20.48 2.75 24.31
CA GLY A 205 20.38 3.87 25.25
C GLY A 205 20.74 5.23 24.71
N ASP A 206 20.98 5.37 23.42
CA ASP A 206 21.17 6.68 22.80
C ASP A 206 19.89 7.52 22.89
N GLU A 207 19.94 8.66 23.57
CA GLU A 207 18.75 9.48 23.86
C GLU A 207 18.25 10.25 22.63
N ARG A 208 19.10 10.59 21.68
CA ARG A 208 18.70 11.18 20.38
C ARG A 208 17.85 10.18 19.59
N CYS A 209 18.33 8.95 19.50
CA CYS A 209 17.65 7.85 18.82
C CYS A 209 16.36 7.46 19.56
N ARG A 210 16.37 7.35 20.89
CA ARG A 210 15.17 7.08 21.70
C ARG A 210 14.09 8.14 21.51
N SER A 211 14.48 9.43 21.50
CA SER A 211 13.53 10.52 21.28
C SER A 211 12.88 10.42 19.91
N PHE A 212 13.64 10.03 18.89
CA PHE A 212 13.11 9.83 17.54
C PHE A 212 12.19 8.60 17.48
N VAL A 213 12.56 7.48 18.07
CA VAL A 213 11.71 6.26 18.12
C VAL A 213 10.35 6.55 18.79
N ARG A 214 10.35 7.36 19.85
CA ARG A 214 9.09 7.84 20.46
C ARG A 214 8.27 8.70 19.50
N LEU A 215 8.90 9.66 18.82
CA LEU A 215 8.25 10.51 17.81
C LEU A 215 7.65 9.67 16.67
N TRP A 216 8.41 8.70 16.17
CA TRP A 216 8.02 7.79 15.09
C TRP A 216 6.73 7.01 15.42
N HIS A 217 6.69 6.39 16.61
CA HIS A 217 5.50 5.67 17.07
C HIS A 217 4.32 6.60 17.37
N ARG A 218 4.57 7.78 17.94
CA ARG A 218 3.52 8.78 18.18
C ARG A 218 2.92 9.29 16.88
N ALA A 219 3.72 9.46 15.83
CA ALA A 219 3.26 9.87 14.51
C ALA A 219 2.31 8.82 13.91
N LEU A 220 2.67 7.52 13.95
CA LEU A 220 1.81 6.44 13.49
C LEU A 220 0.51 6.37 14.30
N ALA A 221 0.60 6.50 15.61
CA ALA A 221 -0.58 6.55 16.47
C ALA A 221 -1.47 7.75 16.13
N GLY A 222 -0.90 8.92 15.82
CA GLY A 222 -1.62 10.13 15.40
C GLY A 222 -2.38 9.93 14.08
N GLY A 223 -1.73 9.41 13.06
CA GLY A 223 -2.37 9.07 11.78
C GLY A 223 -3.48 8.03 11.96
N THR A 224 -3.22 7.00 12.77
CA THR A 224 -4.22 5.96 13.08
C THR A 224 -5.41 6.53 13.86
N ALA A 225 -5.17 7.35 14.87
CA ALA A 225 -6.22 8.02 15.65
C ALA A 225 -7.09 8.93 14.75
N THR A 226 -6.47 9.67 13.82
CA THR A 226 -7.19 10.48 12.84
C THR A 226 -8.14 9.62 12.00
N SER A 227 -7.65 8.50 11.46
CA SER A 227 -8.49 7.57 10.72
C SER A 227 -9.63 6.99 11.57
N ILE A 228 -9.38 6.68 12.85
CA ILE A 228 -10.43 6.21 13.77
C ILE A 228 -11.51 7.29 13.99
N HIS A 229 -11.13 8.55 14.14
CA HIS A 229 -12.07 9.63 14.36
C HIS A 229 -12.94 9.94 13.12
N PHE A 230 -12.44 9.69 11.92
CA PHE A 230 -13.20 9.88 10.68
C PHE A 230 -14.04 8.66 10.29
N ASP A 231 -13.45 7.46 10.35
CA ASP A 231 -14.05 6.25 9.81
C ASP A 231 -14.59 5.29 10.87
N GLY A 232 -14.41 5.61 12.15
CA GLY A 232 -14.74 4.74 13.27
C GLY A 232 -13.64 3.73 13.63
N PRO A 233 -13.84 2.96 14.71
CA PRO A 233 -12.93 1.91 15.12
C PRO A 233 -12.91 0.76 14.13
N GLY A 234 -11.86 -0.06 14.15
CA GLY A 234 -11.75 -1.22 13.28
C GLY A 234 -10.37 -1.83 13.30
N LYS A 235 -10.09 -2.68 12.31
CA LYS A 235 -8.80 -3.34 12.19
C LYS A 235 -7.83 -2.52 11.36
N PHE A 236 -6.62 -2.40 11.90
CA PHE A 236 -5.47 -1.82 11.22
C PHE A 236 -4.38 -2.87 11.11
N TYR A 237 -3.91 -3.07 9.92
CA TYR A 237 -2.75 -3.90 9.67
C TYR A 237 -1.55 -3.01 9.33
N ILE A 238 -0.36 -3.47 9.68
CA ILE A 238 0.89 -2.77 9.42
C ILE A 238 1.78 -3.73 8.66
N SER A 239 2.28 -3.32 7.51
CA SER A 239 3.15 -4.14 6.66
C SER A 239 4.23 -3.27 6.02
N GLY A 240 5.11 -3.88 5.23
CA GLY A 240 6.21 -3.20 4.57
C GLY A 240 7.56 -3.40 5.27
N PRO A 241 8.66 -3.04 4.61
CA PRO A 241 10.02 -3.33 5.10
C PRO A 241 10.35 -2.68 6.44
N ASN A 242 9.74 -1.54 6.76
CA ASN A 242 9.94 -0.83 8.03
C ASN A 242 8.97 -1.28 9.15
N ALA A 243 8.05 -2.21 8.86
CA ALA A 243 7.14 -2.76 9.89
C ALA A 243 7.90 -3.50 11.00
N LYS A 244 9.12 -3.96 10.72
CA LYS A 244 10.05 -4.55 11.70
C LYS A 244 10.43 -3.62 12.86
N PHE A 245 10.29 -2.30 12.67
CA PHE A 245 10.61 -1.30 13.69
C PHE A 245 9.44 -1.02 14.66
N VAL A 246 8.27 -1.61 14.41
CA VAL A 246 7.08 -1.33 15.21
C VAL A 246 7.14 -2.05 16.55
N ASP A 247 7.18 -1.27 17.62
CA ASP A 247 6.84 -1.72 18.96
C ASP A 247 5.32 -1.58 19.16
N SER A 248 4.62 -2.70 19.08
CA SER A 248 3.17 -2.74 19.20
C SER A 248 2.66 -2.29 20.57
N ALA A 249 3.43 -2.49 21.64
CA ALA A 249 3.04 -2.06 22.97
C ALA A 249 3.10 -0.54 23.09
N LEU A 250 4.18 0.07 22.62
CA LEU A 250 4.36 1.51 22.60
C LEU A 250 3.33 2.20 21.69
N LEU A 251 3.08 1.62 20.51
CA LEU A 251 2.07 2.13 19.58
C LEU A 251 0.66 2.11 20.19
N ASN A 252 0.28 0.99 20.83
CA ASN A 252 -1.01 0.88 21.50
C ASN A 252 -1.13 1.85 22.67
N GLN A 253 -0.06 2.08 23.45
CA GLN A 253 -0.04 3.08 24.51
C GLN A 253 -0.39 4.47 23.94
N TYR A 254 0.32 4.93 22.90
CA TYR A 254 0.06 6.23 22.31
C TYR A 254 -1.33 6.35 21.69
N LEU A 255 -1.80 5.29 21.02
CA LEU A 255 -3.15 5.27 20.47
C LEU A 255 -4.21 5.41 21.59
N HIS A 256 -4.01 4.74 22.72
CA HIS A 256 -4.90 4.85 23.88
C HIS A 256 -4.87 6.26 24.54
N GLU A 257 -3.75 6.96 24.43
CA GLU A 257 -3.64 8.36 24.84
C GLU A 257 -4.44 9.30 23.94
N MET A 258 -4.52 9.01 22.63
CA MET A 258 -5.13 9.87 21.61
C MET A 258 -6.62 9.58 21.39
N VAL A 259 -7.07 8.33 21.52
CA VAL A 259 -8.46 7.93 21.33
C VAL A 259 -9.13 7.73 22.70
N LYS A 260 -9.81 8.76 23.19
CA LYS A 260 -10.43 8.75 24.54
C LYS A 260 -11.92 8.46 24.55
N MET A 261 -12.62 8.71 23.43
CA MET A 261 -14.06 8.45 23.36
C MET A 261 -14.32 6.94 23.34
N SER A 262 -15.03 6.44 24.36
CA SER A 262 -15.29 5.03 24.56
C SER A 262 -15.84 4.29 23.32
N PRO A 263 -16.80 4.84 22.54
CA PRO A 263 -17.28 4.16 21.33
C PRO A 263 -16.22 4.01 20.21
N LEU A 264 -15.13 4.78 20.24
CA LEU A 264 -14.04 4.72 19.28
C LEU A 264 -12.87 3.84 19.73
N GLN A 265 -12.88 3.40 20.99
CA GLN A 265 -11.92 2.45 21.51
C GLN A 265 -12.23 1.04 21.00
N GLY A 266 -11.21 0.18 20.92
CA GLY A 266 -11.38 -1.20 20.44
C GLY A 266 -10.86 -1.42 19.02
N SER A 267 -10.08 -0.47 18.48
CA SER A 267 -9.30 -0.75 17.26
C SER A 267 -8.21 -1.77 17.57
N PHE A 268 -7.97 -2.64 16.58
CA PHE A 268 -6.98 -3.70 16.65
C PHE A 268 -5.84 -3.40 15.68
N LEU A 269 -4.61 -3.54 16.15
CA LEU A 269 -3.40 -3.37 15.35
C LEU A 269 -2.65 -4.70 15.26
N GLU A 270 -2.29 -5.10 14.05
CA GLU A 270 -1.51 -6.30 13.79
C GLU A 270 -0.42 -6.02 12.75
N VAL A 271 0.82 -6.39 13.08
CA VAL A 271 1.95 -6.34 12.14
C VAL A 271 1.95 -7.62 11.32
N LEU A 272 1.97 -7.48 9.99
CA LEU A 272 1.97 -8.58 9.05
C LEU A 272 3.31 -8.67 8.29
N PRO A 273 3.74 -9.88 7.92
CA PRO A 273 4.85 -10.05 7.01
C PRO A 273 4.51 -9.44 5.64
N THR A 274 5.52 -8.92 4.98
CA THR A 274 5.40 -8.35 3.63
C THR A 274 5.38 -9.49 2.59
N THR A 275 4.36 -9.46 1.70
CA THR A 275 4.26 -10.38 0.57
C THR A 275 3.40 -9.78 -0.54
N ASP A 276 3.85 -9.89 -1.80
CA ASP A 276 3.11 -9.42 -2.96
C ASP A 276 1.82 -10.23 -3.20
N GLN A 277 1.80 -11.49 -2.78
CA GLN A 277 0.67 -12.37 -3.02
C GLN A 277 -0.64 -11.85 -2.45
N VAL A 278 -0.59 -11.25 -1.26
CA VAL A 278 -1.80 -10.71 -0.61
C VAL A 278 -2.37 -9.56 -1.42
N ALA A 279 -1.53 -8.66 -1.92
CA ALA A 279 -1.98 -7.53 -2.74
C ALA A 279 -2.51 -7.98 -4.12
N ILE A 280 -1.89 -9.00 -4.74
CA ILE A 280 -2.38 -9.64 -5.97
C ILE A 280 -3.80 -10.22 -5.75
N ILE A 281 -4.01 -10.93 -4.64
CA ILE A 281 -5.34 -11.45 -4.28
C ILE A 281 -6.35 -10.32 -4.14
N GLY A 282 -5.97 -9.24 -3.46
CA GLY A 282 -6.84 -8.09 -3.24
C GLY A 282 -7.21 -7.35 -4.51
N ALA A 283 -6.26 -7.16 -5.43
CA ALA A 283 -6.54 -6.59 -6.75
C ALA A 283 -7.58 -7.45 -7.49
N ALA A 284 -7.36 -8.77 -7.57
CA ALA A 284 -8.27 -9.71 -8.22
C ALA A 284 -9.68 -9.70 -7.61
N VAL A 285 -9.77 -9.80 -6.28
CA VAL A 285 -11.05 -9.78 -5.54
C VAL A 285 -11.80 -8.46 -5.75
N SER A 286 -11.08 -7.33 -5.79
CA SER A 286 -11.67 -6.02 -6.04
C SER A 286 -12.30 -5.91 -7.43
N ALA A 287 -11.70 -6.52 -8.45
CA ALA A 287 -12.27 -6.60 -9.80
C ALA A 287 -13.45 -7.56 -9.88
N ALA A 288 -13.34 -8.74 -9.28
CA ALA A 288 -14.40 -9.74 -9.31
C ALA A 288 -15.70 -9.29 -8.58
N ARG A 289 -15.56 -8.42 -7.59
CA ARG A 289 -16.68 -7.86 -6.80
C ARG A 289 -17.16 -6.49 -7.31
N ALA A 290 -16.52 -5.94 -8.35
CA ALA A 290 -16.98 -4.69 -8.96
C ALA A 290 -18.39 -4.87 -9.55
N PRO A 291 -19.30 -3.89 -9.40
CA PRO A 291 -20.54 -3.90 -10.17
C PRO A 291 -20.22 -4.04 -11.65
N ARG A 292 -20.86 -4.96 -12.34
CA ARG A 292 -20.78 -5.00 -13.82
C ARG A 292 -21.52 -3.77 -14.34
N SER A 293 -20.79 -2.87 -15.01
CA SER A 293 -21.35 -1.71 -15.68
C SER A 293 -22.19 -2.11 -16.88
#